data_f658cb315ed7ec8cd4c64c55008e9adf
#
_entry.id   f658cb315ed7ec8cd4c64c55008e9adf
#
_cell.length_a   1.000
_cell.length_b   1.000
_cell.length_c   1.000
_cell.angle_alpha   90.00
_cell.angle_beta   90.00
_cell.angle_gamma   90.00
#
_symmetry.space_group_name_H-M   'P 1'
#
loop_
_entity.id
_entity.type
_entity.pdbx_description
1 polymer ?
#
loop_
_entity_poly.entity_id
_entity_poly.type
_entity_poly.pdbx_seq_one_letter_code
_entity_poly.pdbx_strand_id
1 'polypeptide(L)'
;MKLCILGDTHFGARGDSLDFHKYFQKFYDEVFFPYLIDNGINVVFQMGDLFDRRKFINFNSLYLARKYFFNKLKENNIQLYALVGNHDVAYKNTLEVNSPGLLLNEYDNIITYENFRTLDFDGVQVDVVPWICDDNVDDIFTNMKKSKAQICFGHFEIAGFEMDRGNVCDTGIDKVSLNKYD
;
A
#
# COMPACT_ATOMS: atom_id res chain seq x y z
N MET A 1 -2.13 -16.31 -12.85
CA MET A 1 -1.34 -15.05 -12.82
C MET A 1 -0.35 -15.08 -11.67
N LYS A 2 0.83 -14.42 -11.77
CA LYS A 2 1.75 -14.15 -10.67
C LYS A 2 1.67 -12.67 -10.31
N LEU A 3 1.65 -12.34 -9.03
CA LEU A 3 1.73 -10.96 -8.53
C LEU A 3 2.73 -10.89 -7.37
N CYS A 4 3.26 -9.69 -7.12
CA CYS A 4 4.13 -9.41 -5.98
C CYS A 4 3.36 -8.59 -4.95
N ILE A 5 3.44 -8.97 -3.69
CA ILE A 5 2.95 -8.16 -2.57
C ILE A 5 4.14 -7.44 -1.95
N LEU A 6 4.05 -6.12 -1.87
CA LEU A 6 5.06 -5.25 -1.27
C LEU A 6 4.44 -4.55 -0.06
N GLY A 7 5.02 -4.74 1.11
CA GLY A 7 4.60 -4.06 2.34
C GLY A 7 4.95 -2.58 2.34
N ASP A 8 4.88 -1.99 3.50
CA ASP A 8 5.10 -0.57 3.77
C ASP A 8 6.46 -0.11 3.26
N THR A 9 6.47 0.85 2.36
CA THR A 9 7.72 1.33 1.73
C THR A 9 8.30 2.54 2.43
N HIS A 10 7.47 3.36 3.07
CA HIS A 10 7.86 4.53 3.85
C HIS A 10 8.94 5.38 3.16
N PHE A 11 8.72 5.79 1.91
CA PHE A 11 9.65 6.70 1.24
C PHE A 11 9.83 8.00 2.04
N GLY A 12 11.06 8.31 2.40
CA GLY A 12 11.40 9.41 3.31
C GLY A 12 11.60 8.98 4.76
N ALA A 13 11.65 7.68 5.04
CA ALA A 13 11.90 7.13 6.37
C ALA A 13 13.18 7.68 7.03
N ARG A 14 13.18 7.66 8.38
CA ARG A 14 14.29 8.14 9.20
C ARG A 14 14.67 9.60 8.92
N GLY A 15 13.66 10.46 8.77
CA GLY A 15 13.87 11.89 8.58
C GLY A 15 14.46 12.22 7.20
N ASP A 16 14.00 11.53 6.16
CA ASP A 16 14.48 11.68 4.77
C ASP A 16 15.97 11.33 4.60
N SER A 17 16.43 10.32 5.35
CA SER A 17 17.83 9.89 5.35
C SER A 17 18.30 9.46 3.96
N LEU A 18 19.37 10.11 3.46
CA LEU A 18 19.96 9.74 2.18
C LEU A 18 20.58 8.34 2.19
N ASP A 19 21.03 7.85 3.33
CA ASP A 19 21.61 6.51 3.44
C ASP A 19 20.50 5.44 3.34
N PHE A 20 19.29 5.71 3.91
CA PHE A 20 18.12 4.87 3.69
C PHE A 20 17.69 4.87 2.22
N HIS A 21 17.65 6.03 1.57
CA HIS A 21 17.36 6.10 0.14
C HIS A 21 18.35 5.30 -0.71
N LYS A 22 19.64 5.36 -0.42
CA LYS A 22 20.68 4.57 -1.13
C LYS A 22 20.47 3.07 -0.90
N TYR A 23 20.12 2.69 0.34
CA TYR A 23 19.86 1.29 0.69
C TYR A 23 18.63 0.75 -0.04
N PHE A 24 17.53 1.50 -0.03
CA PHE A 24 16.32 1.14 -0.79
C PHE A 24 16.59 1.09 -2.29
N GLN A 25 17.28 2.09 -2.84
CA GLN A 25 17.65 2.07 -4.25
C GLN A 25 18.44 0.81 -4.59
N LYS A 26 19.44 0.44 -3.78
CA LYS A 26 20.21 -0.78 -3.98
C LYS A 26 19.32 -2.03 -3.98
N PHE A 27 18.40 -2.14 -3.02
CA PHE A 27 17.45 -3.25 -2.97
C PHE A 27 16.58 -3.32 -4.23
N TYR A 28 16.02 -2.19 -4.66
CA TYR A 28 15.20 -2.17 -5.87
C TYR A 28 16.00 -2.50 -7.12
N ASP A 29 17.21 -1.97 -7.25
CA ASP A 29 18.06 -2.17 -8.41
C ASP A 29 18.65 -3.57 -8.51
N GLU A 30 19.06 -4.16 -7.38
CA GLU A 30 19.82 -5.41 -7.37
C GLU A 30 18.94 -6.65 -7.07
N VAL A 31 17.77 -6.46 -6.44
CA VAL A 31 16.93 -7.57 -5.99
C VAL A 31 15.53 -7.49 -6.55
N PHE A 32 14.79 -6.42 -6.25
CA PHE A 32 13.37 -6.34 -6.53
C PHE A 32 13.03 -6.39 -8.02
N PHE A 33 13.53 -5.43 -8.80
CA PHE A 33 13.25 -5.37 -10.24
C PHE A 33 13.81 -6.57 -11.00
N PRO A 34 15.07 -7.00 -10.80
CA PRO A 34 15.57 -8.23 -11.42
C PRO A 34 14.67 -9.43 -11.14
N TYR A 35 14.26 -9.62 -9.89
CA TYR A 35 13.39 -10.75 -9.52
C TYR A 35 12.04 -10.69 -10.25
N LEU A 36 11.39 -9.52 -10.32
CA LEU A 36 10.11 -9.37 -11.02
C LEU A 36 10.26 -9.70 -12.51
N ILE A 37 11.30 -9.16 -13.15
CA ILE A 37 11.55 -9.33 -14.58
C ILE A 37 11.86 -10.81 -14.90
N ASP A 38 12.78 -11.42 -14.18
CA ASP A 38 13.21 -12.81 -14.40
C ASP A 38 12.06 -13.82 -14.19
N ASN A 39 11.10 -13.48 -13.33
CA ASN A 39 9.94 -14.34 -13.06
C ASN A 39 8.68 -13.96 -13.83
N GLY A 40 8.73 -12.95 -14.71
CA GLY A 40 7.60 -12.48 -15.50
C GLY A 40 6.45 -11.93 -14.64
N ILE A 41 6.79 -11.26 -13.52
CA ILE A 41 5.81 -10.64 -12.62
C ILE A 41 5.61 -9.19 -13.07
N ASN A 42 4.44 -8.88 -13.57
CA ASN A 42 4.08 -7.56 -14.08
C ASN A 42 2.99 -6.85 -13.26
N VAL A 43 2.66 -7.37 -12.09
CA VAL A 43 1.70 -6.79 -11.14
C VAL A 43 2.31 -6.74 -9.75
N VAL A 44 2.29 -5.56 -9.15
CA VAL A 44 2.70 -5.32 -7.76
C VAL A 44 1.54 -4.73 -6.98
N PHE A 45 1.23 -5.31 -5.82
CA PHE A 45 0.38 -4.72 -4.79
C PHE A 45 1.25 -4.11 -3.71
N GLN A 46 1.16 -2.81 -3.52
CA GLN A 46 1.75 -2.09 -2.40
C GLN A 46 0.67 -1.87 -1.34
N MET A 47 0.95 -2.32 -0.11
CA MET A 47 -0.06 -2.55 0.92
C MET A 47 -0.37 -1.34 1.81
N GLY A 48 -0.03 -0.13 1.38
CA GLY A 48 -0.21 1.12 2.13
C GLY A 48 1.07 1.63 2.76
N ASP A 49 1.02 2.80 3.35
CA ASP A 49 2.18 3.50 3.90
C ASP A 49 3.31 3.66 2.89
N LEU A 50 2.94 4.22 1.74
CA LEU A 50 3.86 4.45 0.63
C LEU A 50 4.91 5.50 1.01
N PHE A 51 4.47 6.57 1.69
CA PHE A 51 5.33 7.64 2.22
C PHE A 51 5.35 7.64 3.75
N ASP A 52 6.47 8.10 4.32
CA ASP A 52 6.70 8.05 5.77
C ASP A 52 5.88 9.08 6.56
N ARG A 53 5.52 10.21 5.95
CA ARG A 53 4.92 11.35 6.65
C ARG A 53 3.58 11.79 6.08
N ARG A 54 2.62 12.06 6.99
CA ARG A 54 1.23 12.38 6.68
C ARG A 54 1.02 13.70 5.94
N LYS A 55 1.65 14.78 6.37
CA LYS A 55 1.25 16.15 5.97
C LYS A 55 2.18 16.80 4.96
N PHE A 56 3.35 16.27 4.76
CA PHE A 56 4.33 16.83 3.83
C PHE A 56 5.31 15.75 3.38
N ILE A 57 5.80 15.91 2.19
CA ILE A 57 6.82 15.04 1.61
C ILE A 57 8.01 15.91 1.21
N ASN A 58 9.21 15.49 1.60
CA ASN A 58 10.44 16.13 1.18
C ASN A 58 10.61 15.97 -0.34
N PHE A 59 10.85 17.06 -1.05
CA PHE A 59 11.00 17.04 -2.50
C PHE A 59 12.11 16.11 -3.00
N ASN A 60 13.21 16.00 -2.24
CA ASN A 60 14.28 15.08 -2.59
C ASN A 60 13.85 13.62 -2.42
N SER A 61 13.12 13.31 -1.36
CA SER A 61 12.56 11.96 -1.13
C SER A 61 11.58 11.56 -2.23
N LEU A 62 10.70 12.49 -2.64
CA LEU A 62 9.80 12.27 -3.76
C LEU A 62 10.57 12.06 -5.08
N TYR A 63 11.55 12.90 -5.36
CA TYR A 63 12.38 12.77 -6.56
C TYR A 63 13.11 11.43 -6.61
N LEU A 64 13.71 11.01 -5.49
CA LEU A 64 14.42 9.74 -5.39
C LEU A 64 13.47 8.54 -5.54
N ALA A 65 12.31 8.54 -4.85
CA ALA A 65 11.29 7.51 -4.99
C ALA A 65 10.81 7.37 -6.45
N ARG A 66 10.55 8.50 -7.13
CA ARG A 66 10.24 8.48 -8.56
C ARG A 66 11.36 7.85 -9.37
N LYS A 67 12.62 8.25 -9.14
CA LYS A 67 13.76 7.79 -9.90
C LYS A 67 14.03 6.30 -9.78
N TYR A 68 14.04 5.74 -8.57
CA TYR A 68 14.46 4.36 -8.38
C TYR A 68 13.29 3.37 -8.21
N PHE A 69 12.03 3.86 -8.13
CA PHE A 69 10.87 2.99 -7.97
C PHE A 69 9.78 3.26 -9.03
N PHE A 70 9.07 4.39 -8.97
CA PHE A 70 7.89 4.60 -9.82
C PHE A 70 8.22 4.63 -11.33
N ASN A 71 9.28 5.34 -11.73
CA ASN A 71 9.71 5.37 -13.14
C ASN A 71 10.13 3.98 -13.61
N LYS A 72 10.81 3.21 -12.77
CA LYS A 72 11.22 1.84 -13.12
C LYS A 72 10.05 0.87 -13.28
N LEU A 73 8.99 1.01 -12.46
CA LEU A 73 7.75 0.27 -12.69
C LEU A 73 7.20 0.56 -14.09
N LYS A 74 7.12 1.84 -14.47
CA LYS A 74 6.64 2.27 -15.78
C LYS A 74 7.53 1.77 -16.92
N GLU A 75 8.84 1.95 -16.81
CA GLU A 75 9.85 1.51 -17.80
C GLU A 75 9.79 -0.01 -18.07
N ASN A 76 9.44 -0.80 -17.06
CA ASN A 76 9.34 -2.25 -17.16
C ASN A 76 7.91 -2.75 -17.40
N ASN A 77 6.94 -1.87 -17.68
CA ASN A 77 5.52 -2.20 -17.88
C ASN A 77 4.92 -2.99 -16.70
N ILE A 78 5.28 -2.62 -15.47
CA ILE A 78 4.75 -3.22 -14.25
C ILE A 78 3.60 -2.36 -13.73
N GLN A 79 2.43 -2.96 -13.57
CA GLN A 79 1.26 -2.35 -12.96
C GLN A 79 1.44 -2.27 -11.44
N LEU A 80 1.24 -1.10 -10.84
CA LEU A 80 1.19 -0.93 -9.40
C LEU A 80 -0.27 -0.69 -8.96
N TYR A 81 -0.71 -1.48 -8.01
CA TYR A 81 -1.89 -1.24 -7.21
C TYR A 81 -1.43 -0.78 -5.82
N ALA A 82 -1.75 0.46 -5.46
CA ALA A 82 -1.32 1.06 -4.20
C ALA A 82 -2.52 1.28 -3.27
N LEU A 83 -2.48 0.70 -2.08
CA LEU A 83 -3.42 1.02 -1.02
C LEU A 83 -3.05 2.35 -0.36
N VAL A 84 -4.04 3.07 0.11
CA VAL A 84 -3.82 4.21 0.99
C VAL A 84 -3.69 3.70 2.43
N GLY A 85 -2.52 3.89 3.03
CA GLY A 85 -2.23 3.57 4.42
C GLY A 85 -2.42 4.77 5.35
N ASN A 86 -2.22 4.54 6.65
CA ASN A 86 -2.42 5.58 7.67
C ASN A 86 -1.34 6.68 7.65
N HIS A 87 -0.15 6.44 7.10
CA HIS A 87 0.87 7.46 6.87
C HIS A 87 0.65 8.25 5.57
N ASP A 88 -0.16 7.75 4.67
CA ASP A 88 -0.40 8.41 3.38
C ASP A 88 -1.44 9.54 3.45
N VAL A 89 -2.19 9.67 4.56
CA VAL A 89 -3.31 10.63 4.68
C VAL A 89 -2.95 11.86 5.49
N ALA A 90 -3.48 13.01 5.10
CA ALA A 90 -3.26 14.27 5.82
C ALA A 90 -3.99 14.31 7.17
N TYR A 91 -5.19 13.70 7.24
CA TYR A 91 -6.06 13.67 8.42
C TYR A 91 -6.36 12.24 8.84
N LYS A 92 -6.49 12.02 10.17
CA LYS A 92 -6.69 10.67 10.70
C LYS A 92 -8.11 10.10 10.52
N ASN A 93 -9.06 10.93 10.17
CA ASN A 93 -10.48 10.56 10.10
C ASN A 93 -11.00 10.38 8.67
N THR A 94 -10.20 10.70 7.64
CA THR A 94 -10.62 10.63 6.24
C THR A 94 -9.45 10.32 5.32
N LEU A 95 -9.73 9.66 4.17
CA LEU A 95 -8.77 9.39 3.10
C LEU A 95 -8.83 10.40 1.95
N GLU A 96 -9.69 11.42 2.03
CA GLU A 96 -9.93 12.39 0.96
C GLU A 96 -8.63 13.07 0.48
N VAL A 97 -7.75 13.42 1.41
CA VAL A 97 -6.46 14.03 1.08
C VAL A 97 -5.35 13.04 1.38
N ASN A 98 -4.88 12.33 0.36
CA ASN A 98 -3.86 11.31 0.47
C ASN A 98 -2.71 11.52 -0.53
N SER A 99 -1.51 11.14 -0.14
CA SER A 99 -0.30 11.35 -0.94
C SER A 99 -0.24 10.51 -2.22
N PRO A 100 -0.64 9.23 -2.26
CA PRO A 100 -0.65 8.47 -3.50
C PRO A 100 -1.58 9.09 -4.55
N GLY A 101 -2.81 9.44 -4.17
CA GLY A 101 -3.77 10.07 -5.06
C GLY A 101 -3.31 11.42 -5.60
N LEU A 102 -2.61 12.23 -4.79
CA LEU A 102 -2.12 13.55 -5.23
C LEU A 102 -0.85 13.49 -6.06
N LEU A 103 0.05 12.53 -5.81
CA LEU A 103 1.42 12.56 -6.34
C LEU A 103 1.68 11.57 -7.47
N LEU A 104 0.79 10.57 -7.65
CA LEU A 104 1.00 9.50 -8.62
C LEU A 104 0.03 9.49 -9.80
N ASN A 105 -0.90 10.45 -9.87
CA ASN A 105 -1.89 10.55 -10.95
C ASN A 105 -1.29 10.72 -12.37
N GLU A 106 -0.03 11.11 -12.47
CA GLU A 106 0.67 11.21 -13.77
C GLU A 106 1.15 9.85 -14.32
N TYR A 107 1.10 8.79 -13.50
CA TYR A 107 1.50 7.45 -13.89
C TYR A 107 0.28 6.65 -14.34
N ASP A 108 0.24 6.29 -15.62
CA ASP A 108 -0.83 5.48 -16.23
C ASP A 108 -0.81 4.00 -15.80
N ASN A 109 0.31 3.55 -15.24
CA ASN A 109 0.50 2.21 -14.69
C ASN A 109 0.36 2.15 -13.16
N ILE A 110 -0.19 3.18 -12.50
CA ILE A 110 -0.42 3.19 -11.05
C ILE A 110 -1.91 3.43 -10.79
N ILE A 111 -2.51 2.56 -10.01
CA ILE A 111 -3.90 2.70 -9.55
C ILE A 111 -3.90 2.77 -8.03
N THR A 112 -4.40 3.86 -7.49
CA THR A 112 -4.53 4.07 -6.04
C THR A 112 -5.92 3.66 -5.56
N TYR A 113 -5.97 2.89 -4.48
CA TYR A 113 -7.19 2.49 -3.82
C TYR A 113 -7.36 3.21 -2.49
N GLU A 114 -8.28 4.17 -2.47
CA GLU A 114 -8.73 4.91 -1.29
C GLU A 114 -10.11 4.47 -0.80
N ASN A 115 -10.76 3.55 -1.53
CA ASN A 115 -12.05 2.98 -1.20
C ASN A 115 -12.00 1.46 -1.36
N PHE A 116 -12.89 0.78 -0.66
CA PHE A 116 -13.09 -0.67 -0.83
C PHE A 116 -13.35 -1.02 -2.30
N ARG A 117 -12.70 -2.07 -2.79
CA ARG A 117 -12.93 -2.66 -4.11
C ARG A 117 -12.79 -4.17 -4.05
N THR A 118 -13.57 -4.88 -4.87
CA THR A 118 -13.30 -6.29 -5.20
C THR A 118 -12.73 -6.35 -6.59
N LEU A 119 -11.54 -6.94 -6.73
CA LEU A 119 -10.85 -7.13 -8.00
C LEU A 119 -10.94 -8.59 -8.41
N ASP A 120 -10.89 -8.84 -9.72
CA ASP A 120 -10.85 -10.19 -10.27
C ASP A 120 -9.49 -10.41 -10.95
N PHE A 121 -8.78 -11.44 -10.51
CA PHE A 121 -7.51 -11.87 -11.07
C PHE A 121 -7.65 -13.30 -11.59
N ASP A 122 -7.92 -13.45 -12.89
CA ASP A 122 -8.11 -14.75 -13.55
C ASP A 122 -9.18 -15.62 -12.85
N GLY A 123 -10.30 -15.00 -12.43
CA GLY A 123 -11.40 -15.67 -11.72
C GLY A 123 -11.21 -15.78 -10.21
N VAL A 124 -10.11 -15.28 -9.66
CA VAL A 124 -9.89 -15.18 -8.21
C VAL A 124 -10.29 -13.78 -7.74
N GLN A 125 -11.34 -13.71 -6.94
CA GLN A 125 -11.79 -12.45 -6.36
C GLN A 125 -10.95 -12.09 -5.14
N VAL A 126 -10.48 -10.84 -5.10
CA VAL A 126 -9.68 -10.27 -4.01
C VAL A 126 -10.33 -8.97 -3.56
N ASP A 127 -10.66 -8.88 -2.29
CA ASP A 127 -11.08 -7.63 -1.68
C ASP A 127 -9.84 -6.77 -1.37
N VAL A 128 -9.92 -5.50 -1.72
CA VAL A 128 -8.86 -4.52 -1.52
C VAL A 128 -9.38 -3.45 -0.58
N VAL A 129 -8.74 -3.33 0.58
CA VAL A 129 -9.22 -2.50 1.70
C VAL A 129 -8.13 -1.51 2.10
N PRO A 130 -8.34 -0.19 1.87
CA PRO A 130 -7.43 0.84 2.35
C PRO A 130 -7.49 0.93 3.88
N TRP A 131 -6.65 1.79 4.47
CA TRP A 131 -6.74 2.07 5.90
C TRP A 131 -8.16 2.46 6.34
N ILE A 132 -8.61 1.86 7.44
CA ILE A 132 -9.95 2.06 7.99
C ILE A 132 -9.93 3.23 8.97
N CYS A 133 -10.80 4.20 8.77
CA CYS A 133 -10.95 5.38 9.60
C CYS A 133 -12.44 5.72 9.83
N ASP A 134 -12.73 6.77 10.58
CA ASP A 134 -14.10 7.14 10.96
C ASP A 134 -15.03 7.32 9.76
N ASP A 135 -14.54 7.94 8.67
CA ASP A 135 -15.36 8.25 7.50
C ASP A 135 -15.73 7.02 6.65
N ASN A 136 -14.93 5.94 6.69
CA ASN A 136 -15.11 4.82 5.77
C ASN A 136 -15.44 3.48 6.44
N VAL A 137 -15.41 3.41 7.77
CA VAL A 137 -15.55 2.14 8.52
C VAL A 137 -16.86 1.41 8.23
N ASP A 138 -17.98 2.12 8.21
CA ASP A 138 -19.30 1.50 7.99
C ASP A 138 -19.46 0.98 6.56
N ASP A 139 -18.99 1.76 5.58
CA ASP A 139 -19.01 1.38 4.16
C ASP A 139 -18.09 0.18 3.89
N ILE A 140 -16.89 0.18 4.45
CA ILE A 140 -15.95 -0.94 4.30
C ILE A 140 -16.56 -2.22 4.88
N PHE A 141 -17.01 -2.23 6.12
CA PHE A 141 -17.59 -3.43 6.71
C PHE A 141 -18.87 -3.90 6.03
N THR A 142 -19.69 -2.96 5.54
CA THR A 142 -20.88 -3.29 4.75
C THR A 142 -20.50 -4.01 3.46
N ASN A 143 -19.50 -3.50 2.75
CA ASN A 143 -19.02 -4.08 1.48
C ASN A 143 -18.30 -5.41 1.73
N MET A 144 -17.45 -5.50 2.75
CA MET A 144 -16.79 -6.75 3.13
C MET A 144 -17.82 -7.85 3.39
N LYS A 145 -18.90 -7.57 4.13
CA LYS A 145 -19.98 -8.55 4.39
C LYS A 145 -20.68 -9.02 3.13
N LYS A 146 -20.84 -8.17 2.13
CA LYS A 146 -21.52 -8.49 0.86
C LYS A 146 -20.61 -9.20 -0.14
N SER A 147 -19.32 -8.98 -0.06
CA SER A 147 -18.34 -9.57 -0.97
C SER A 147 -18.31 -11.10 -0.84
N LYS A 148 -18.00 -11.78 -1.93
CA LYS A 148 -17.76 -13.23 -2.02
C LYS A 148 -16.29 -13.60 -2.11
N ALA A 149 -15.38 -12.61 -2.08
CA ALA A 149 -13.95 -12.84 -2.10
C ALA A 149 -13.51 -13.65 -0.88
N GLN A 150 -12.58 -14.56 -1.08
CA GLN A 150 -11.94 -15.37 -0.02
C GLN A 150 -10.57 -14.81 0.37
N ILE A 151 -10.03 -13.89 -0.44
CA ILE A 151 -8.76 -13.24 -0.20
C ILE A 151 -9.00 -11.75 0.04
N CYS A 152 -8.27 -11.18 1.01
CA CYS A 152 -8.29 -9.76 1.29
C CYS A 152 -6.87 -9.20 1.35
N PHE A 153 -6.63 -8.12 0.63
CA PHE A 153 -5.45 -7.26 0.76
C PHE A 153 -5.86 -5.98 1.46
N GLY A 154 -5.27 -5.68 2.60
CA GLY A 154 -5.68 -4.51 3.36
C GLY A 154 -4.58 -3.92 4.22
N HIS A 155 -4.70 -2.62 4.50
CA HIS A 155 -3.85 -1.93 5.45
C HIS A 155 -4.60 -1.81 6.78
N PHE A 156 -4.33 -2.75 7.69
CA PHE A 156 -5.10 -2.93 8.92
C PHE A 156 -4.32 -2.65 10.19
N GLU A 157 -4.97 -2.00 11.14
CA GLU A 157 -4.63 -2.04 12.55
C GLU A 157 -5.54 -3.08 13.21
N ILE A 158 -4.96 -4.18 13.73
CA ILE A 158 -5.74 -5.30 14.30
C ILE A 158 -5.54 -5.33 15.81
N ALA A 159 -6.64 -5.25 16.57
CA ALA A 159 -6.60 -5.30 18.02
C ALA A 159 -5.98 -6.61 18.52
N GLY A 160 -5.08 -6.51 19.49
CA GLY A 160 -4.35 -7.62 20.07
C GLY A 160 -3.10 -8.05 19.32
N PHE A 161 -2.77 -7.41 18.18
CA PHE A 161 -1.52 -7.67 17.46
C PHE A 161 -0.41 -6.70 17.90
N GLU A 162 0.81 -7.19 17.94
CA GLU A 162 1.99 -6.36 18.23
C GLU A 162 2.31 -5.49 17.02
N MET A 163 2.32 -4.16 17.23
CA MET A 163 2.61 -3.18 16.18
C MET A 163 4.09 -2.80 16.13
N ASP A 164 4.73 -2.71 17.29
CA ASP A 164 6.16 -2.46 17.46
C ASP A 164 6.58 -2.99 18.84
N ARG A 165 7.80 -3.42 18.99
CA ARG A 165 8.50 -4.00 20.17
C ARG A 165 7.73 -3.88 21.49
N GLY A 166 6.77 -4.77 21.70
CA GLY A 166 5.95 -4.85 22.91
C GLY A 166 4.75 -3.91 22.96
N ASN A 167 4.52 -3.09 21.94
CA ASN A 167 3.32 -2.27 21.82
C ASN A 167 2.22 -3.07 21.11
N VAL A 168 1.20 -3.43 21.85
CA VAL A 168 0.02 -4.13 21.32
C VAL A 168 -1.01 -3.10 20.87
N CYS A 169 -1.63 -3.31 19.72
CA CYS A 169 -2.72 -2.47 19.22
C CYS A 169 -3.98 -2.69 20.06
N ASP A 170 -4.41 -1.66 20.78
CA ASP A 170 -5.60 -1.72 21.64
C ASP A 170 -6.88 -1.22 20.93
N THR A 171 -6.71 -0.47 19.83
CA THR A 171 -7.80 0.30 19.18
C THR A 171 -8.12 -0.15 17.76
N GLY A 172 -7.44 -1.16 17.26
CA GLY A 172 -7.64 -1.69 15.91
C GLY A 172 -8.94 -2.45 15.73
N ILE A 173 -9.20 -2.90 14.52
CA ILE A 173 -10.37 -3.75 14.23
C ILE A 173 -10.23 -5.11 14.92
N ASP A 174 -11.36 -5.71 15.32
CA ASP A 174 -11.37 -7.08 15.83
C ASP A 174 -11.02 -8.06 14.69
N LYS A 175 -10.06 -8.96 14.94
CA LYS A 175 -9.68 -10.03 14.00
C LYS A 175 -10.85 -10.87 13.51
N VAL A 176 -11.92 -10.99 14.33
CA VAL A 176 -13.15 -11.71 13.95
C VAL A 176 -13.80 -11.11 12.70
N SER A 177 -13.61 -9.80 12.46
CA SER A 177 -14.11 -9.12 11.26
C SER A 177 -13.47 -9.64 9.97
N LEU A 178 -12.32 -10.30 10.06
CA LEU A 178 -11.59 -10.86 8.93
C LEU A 178 -11.77 -12.37 8.75
N ASN A 179 -12.53 -13.05 9.64
CA ASN A 179 -12.68 -14.51 9.65
C ASN A 179 -13.32 -15.12 8.38
N LYS A 180 -13.91 -14.31 7.52
CA LYS A 180 -14.46 -14.79 6.24
C LYS A 180 -13.39 -15.03 5.18
N TYR A 181 -12.21 -14.46 5.35
CA TYR A 181 -11.10 -14.63 4.40
C TYR A 181 -10.20 -15.81 4.81
N ASP A 182 -9.63 -16.50 3.82
CA ASP A 182 -8.75 -17.66 4.00
C ASP A 182 -7.34 -17.25 4.41
#